data_080f3bf58b7ab99cb9059a3e6a989598
#
_entry.id   080f3bf58b7ab99cb9059a3e6a989598
#
_cell.length_a   1.000
_cell.length_b   1.000
_cell.length_c   1.000
_cell.angle_alpha   90.00
_cell.angle_beta   90.00
_cell.angle_gamma   90.00
#
_symmetry.space_group_name_H-M   'P 1'
#
loop_
_entity.id
_entity.type
_entity.pdbx_description
1 polymer ?
#
loop_
_entity_poly.entity_id
_entity_poly.type
_entity_poly.pdbx_seq_one_letter_code
_entity_poly.pdbx_strand_id
1 'polypeptide(L)'
;MPMHYDYLIVGTGLFGAVFAHEMKKAGKKCFCIDKREHIGGNIYTKEELGIQVHKYGAHIFHTSDKKIWDYVNQFAEFNHYINSPIAVYGDELYNLPFNMNTFSKLWGIRTPGEAKAIIEAQKADCGIAEPSNLEEQALSLVGRDVYEKLVKGYTEKQWGRDCKELPAFIIKRLPVRFTYDNNYFTDPYQGIPKGGYTAMVEKLLEGIPVRLGVTYREFLESTGANVPGRYSVNCSGEPRGCDNGDIFDKVLYTGMVDEYFDYELGELAYRSLRFEEESLPDCDNFQGNAVVNYTEREVPYTRIIEHKHFEFGTGRGTIITREYPAAWKRGDEPYYPMNDDENNALFEQYRQLADREKNVLFGGRLGQYRYYDMDKVIGAALELVSSEIA
;
A
#
# COMPACT_ATOMS: atom_id res chain seq x y z
N MET A 1 -9.82 21.80 -31.38
CA MET A 1 -10.70 22.49 -30.46
C MET A 1 -10.43 21.92 -29.07
N PRO A 2 -10.33 22.74 -28.02
CA PRO A 2 -10.21 22.25 -26.64
C PRO A 2 -11.32 21.26 -26.33
N MET A 3 -10.94 20.19 -25.61
CA MET A 3 -11.92 19.25 -25.07
C MET A 3 -12.35 19.73 -23.69
N HIS A 4 -13.60 19.48 -23.33
CA HIS A 4 -14.11 19.78 -22.01
C HIS A 4 -14.35 18.48 -21.24
N TYR A 5 -13.74 18.38 -20.04
CA TYR A 5 -13.85 17.27 -19.12
C TYR A 5 -14.41 17.75 -17.78
N ASP A 6 -15.25 16.93 -17.16
CA ASP A 6 -15.70 17.19 -15.80
C ASP A 6 -14.55 17.01 -14.78
N TYR A 7 -13.68 16.02 -15.00
CA TYR A 7 -12.58 15.72 -14.08
C TYR A 7 -11.25 15.46 -14.77
N LEU A 8 -10.18 16.09 -14.25
CA LEU A 8 -8.80 15.63 -14.40
C LEU A 8 -8.45 14.77 -13.18
N ILE A 9 -8.03 13.53 -13.40
CA ILE A 9 -7.64 12.60 -12.35
C ILE A 9 -6.13 12.41 -12.41
N VAL A 10 -5.43 12.85 -11.36
CA VAL A 10 -3.98 12.75 -11.21
C VAL A 10 -3.65 11.52 -10.38
N GLY A 11 -3.18 10.48 -11.06
CA GLY A 11 -2.87 9.16 -10.53
C GLY A 11 -3.87 8.09 -10.96
N THR A 12 -3.37 7.05 -11.62
CA THR A 12 -4.13 5.88 -12.11
C THR A 12 -4.01 4.67 -11.17
N GLY A 13 -3.61 4.89 -9.93
CA GLY A 13 -3.68 3.89 -8.87
C GLY A 13 -5.13 3.50 -8.55
N LEU A 14 -5.31 2.55 -7.66
CA LEU A 14 -6.63 1.97 -7.37
C LEU A 14 -7.69 3.03 -7.00
N PHE A 15 -7.34 4.06 -6.23
CA PHE A 15 -8.25 5.15 -5.87
C PHE A 15 -8.74 5.93 -7.11
N GLY A 16 -7.79 6.41 -7.92
CA GLY A 16 -8.10 7.20 -9.12
C GLY A 16 -8.87 6.38 -10.16
N ALA A 17 -8.51 5.10 -10.35
CA ALA A 17 -9.18 4.22 -11.29
C ALA A 17 -10.64 3.92 -10.89
N VAL A 18 -10.90 3.65 -9.60
CA VAL A 18 -12.27 3.44 -9.08
C VAL A 18 -13.08 4.71 -9.22
N PHE A 19 -12.54 5.87 -8.82
CA PHE A 19 -13.23 7.16 -8.96
C PHE A 19 -13.56 7.45 -10.44
N ALA A 20 -12.59 7.29 -11.33
CA ALA A 20 -12.78 7.52 -12.78
C ALA A 20 -13.89 6.64 -13.36
N HIS A 21 -13.89 5.35 -12.99
CA HIS A 21 -14.90 4.39 -13.42
C HIS A 21 -16.31 4.81 -13.02
N GLU A 22 -16.50 5.09 -11.75
CA GLU A 22 -17.84 5.42 -11.21
C GLU A 22 -18.33 6.79 -11.69
N MET A 23 -17.43 7.78 -11.84
CA MET A 23 -17.81 9.08 -12.43
C MET A 23 -18.19 8.94 -13.89
N LYS A 24 -17.47 8.13 -14.69
CA LYS A 24 -17.87 7.81 -16.06
C LYS A 24 -19.24 7.14 -16.11
N LYS A 25 -19.50 6.19 -15.22
CA LYS A 25 -20.81 5.52 -15.09
C LYS A 25 -21.93 6.49 -14.71
N ALA A 26 -21.62 7.56 -13.96
CA ALA A 26 -22.50 8.67 -13.66
C ALA A 26 -22.65 9.70 -14.81
N GLY A 27 -22.07 9.40 -16.00
CA GLY A 27 -22.15 10.25 -17.19
C GLY A 27 -21.15 11.40 -17.24
N LYS A 28 -20.14 11.41 -16.34
CA LYS A 28 -19.07 12.42 -16.31
C LYS A 28 -17.94 12.06 -17.26
N LYS A 29 -17.33 13.06 -17.86
CA LYS A 29 -16.15 12.93 -18.70
C LYS A 29 -14.91 13.08 -17.85
N CYS A 30 -14.11 12.01 -17.77
CA CYS A 30 -12.85 11.97 -17.02
C CYS A 30 -11.65 11.86 -17.98
N PHE A 31 -10.54 12.47 -17.58
CA PHE A 31 -9.22 12.30 -18.19
C PHE A 31 -8.23 11.96 -17.09
N CYS A 32 -7.45 10.91 -17.26
CA CYS A 32 -6.47 10.46 -16.26
C CYS A 32 -5.04 10.74 -16.71
N ILE A 33 -4.19 11.12 -15.78
CA ILE A 33 -2.74 11.20 -15.96
C ILE A 33 -2.01 10.42 -14.90
N ASP A 34 -0.83 9.91 -15.21
CA ASP A 34 0.06 9.30 -14.22
C ASP A 34 1.52 9.62 -14.53
N LYS A 35 2.33 9.86 -13.49
CA LYS A 35 3.77 10.10 -13.64
C LYS A 35 4.53 8.85 -14.09
N ARG A 36 3.99 7.66 -13.82
CA ARG A 36 4.56 6.37 -14.23
C ARG A 36 4.19 6.03 -15.67
N GLU A 37 5.00 5.19 -16.30
CA GLU A 37 4.76 4.66 -17.66
C GLU A 37 3.70 3.53 -17.70
N HIS A 38 3.00 3.30 -16.61
CA HIS A 38 1.97 2.27 -16.47
C HIS A 38 0.85 2.73 -15.53
N ILE A 39 -0.32 2.13 -15.68
CA ILE A 39 -1.46 2.28 -14.78
C ILE A 39 -1.32 1.40 -13.54
N GLY A 40 -2.25 1.51 -12.59
CA GLY A 40 -2.37 0.64 -11.43
C GLY A 40 -1.59 1.11 -10.20
N GLY A 41 -0.72 2.13 -10.33
CA GLY A 41 0.04 2.63 -9.20
C GLY A 41 0.82 1.50 -8.50
N ASN A 42 0.71 1.37 -7.18
CA ASN A 42 1.46 0.35 -6.43
C ASN A 42 0.94 -1.09 -6.63
N ILE A 43 -0.28 -1.29 -7.15
CA ILE A 43 -0.80 -2.63 -7.46
C ILE A 43 -0.44 -3.09 -8.88
N TYR A 44 0.41 -2.36 -9.59
CA TYR A 44 0.85 -2.73 -10.93
C TYR A 44 1.49 -4.12 -10.94
N THR A 45 1.00 -4.98 -11.83
CA THR A 45 1.57 -6.28 -12.15
C THR A 45 2.01 -6.32 -13.61
N LYS A 46 3.10 -7.03 -13.87
CA LYS A 46 3.61 -7.26 -15.24
C LYS A 46 3.81 -8.74 -15.45
N GLU A 47 3.33 -9.25 -16.57
CA GLU A 47 3.58 -10.63 -16.93
C GLU A 47 5.00 -10.82 -17.45
N GLU A 48 5.75 -11.72 -16.80
CA GLU A 48 7.08 -12.14 -17.20
C GLU A 48 7.21 -13.66 -16.98
N LEU A 49 7.71 -14.39 -17.97
CA LEU A 49 7.75 -15.86 -17.96
C LEU A 49 6.40 -16.55 -17.67
N GLY A 50 5.29 -15.91 -18.04
CA GLY A 50 3.94 -16.40 -17.71
C GLY A 50 3.58 -16.26 -16.22
N ILE A 51 4.30 -15.42 -15.47
CA ILE A 51 4.07 -15.14 -14.04
C ILE A 51 3.67 -13.67 -13.91
N GLN A 52 2.61 -13.38 -13.16
CA GLN A 52 2.22 -12.02 -12.81
C GLN A 52 3.12 -11.49 -11.69
N VAL A 53 4.08 -10.64 -12.06
CA VAL A 53 5.07 -10.07 -11.13
C VAL A 53 4.50 -8.79 -10.50
N HIS A 54 4.37 -8.77 -9.19
CA HIS A 54 3.95 -7.59 -8.42
C HIS A 54 5.15 -6.65 -8.27
N LYS A 55 5.20 -5.59 -9.06
CA LYS A 55 6.40 -4.72 -9.18
C LYS A 55 6.68 -3.85 -7.96
N TYR A 56 5.69 -3.63 -7.09
CA TYR A 56 5.78 -2.75 -5.93
C TYR A 56 5.47 -3.47 -4.61
N GLY A 57 5.89 -4.74 -4.50
CA GLY A 57 5.66 -5.57 -3.32
C GLY A 57 4.43 -6.46 -3.42
N ALA A 58 4.31 -7.39 -2.49
CA ALA A 58 3.20 -8.34 -2.46
C ALA A 58 1.88 -7.62 -2.13
N HIS A 59 0.93 -7.70 -3.04
CA HIS A 59 -0.42 -7.19 -2.86
C HIS A 59 -1.39 -8.37 -2.87
N ILE A 60 -2.02 -8.63 -1.74
CA ILE A 60 -3.05 -9.65 -1.58
C ILE A 60 -4.35 -8.91 -1.23
N PHE A 61 -5.37 -9.08 -2.06
CA PHE A 61 -6.67 -8.47 -1.76
C PHE A 61 -7.37 -9.24 -0.64
N HIS A 62 -7.84 -8.51 0.35
CA HIS A 62 -8.67 -9.07 1.44
C HIS A 62 -9.68 -8.03 1.94
N THR A 63 -10.82 -8.46 2.41
CA THR A 63 -11.86 -7.60 2.98
C THR A 63 -12.88 -8.39 3.79
N SER A 64 -13.46 -7.76 4.81
CA SER A 64 -14.66 -8.24 5.49
C SER A 64 -15.94 -7.67 4.86
N ASP A 65 -15.83 -6.64 4.01
CA ASP A 65 -16.97 -6.00 3.37
C ASP A 65 -17.38 -6.74 2.08
N LYS A 66 -18.52 -7.44 2.15
CA LYS A 66 -19.07 -8.13 0.99
C LYS A 66 -19.35 -7.21 -0.20
N LYS A 67 -19.73 -5.94 0.03
CA LYS A 67 -20.00 -5.00 -1.06
C LYS A 67 -18.74 -4.69 -1.84
N ILE A 68 -17.61 -4.49 -1.14
CA ILE A 68 -16.31 -4.27 -1.76
C ILE A 68 -15.84 -5.53 -2.49
N TRP A 69 -16.04 -6.71 -1.91
CA TRP A 69 -15.73 -7.97 -2.58
C TRP A 69 -16.54 -8.15 -3.87
N ASP A 70 -17.85 -7.92 -3.81
CA ASP A 70 -18.73 -8.01 -4.99
C ASP A 70 -18.38 -6.94 -6.04
N TYR A 71 -17.89 -5.78 -5.60
CA TYR A 71 -17.45 -4.71 -6.49
C TYR A 71 -16.23 -5.12 -7.31
N VAL A 72 -15.16 -5.59 -6.66
CA VAL A 72 -13.92 -5.96 -7.37
C VAL A 72 -14.11 -7.16 -8.29
N ASN A 73 -15.02 -8.08 -7.95
CA ASN A 73 -15.36 -9.23 -8.77
C ASN A 73 -16.13 -8.88 -10.06
N GLN A 74 -16.56 -7.63 -10.25
CA GLN A 74 -17.07 -7.16 -11.54
C GLN A 74 -15.93 -6.96 -12.57
N PHE A 75 -14.69 -6.74 -12.11
CA PHE A 75 -13.55 -6.40 -12.94
C PHE A 75 -12.52 -7.51 -13.08
N ALA A 76 -12.48 -8.45 -12.13
CA ALA A 76 -11.57 -9.60 -12.18
C ALA A 76 -12.21 -10.81 -11.50
N GLU A 77 -11.85 -12.00 -11.95
CA GLU A 77 -12.08 -13.23 -11.20
C GLU A 77 -10.95 -13.40 -10.19
N PHE A 78 -11.27 -13.51 -8.91
CA PHE A 78 -10.28 -13.76 -7.87
C PHE A 78 -10.09 -15.27 -7.64
N ASN A 79 -8.83 -15.68 -7.47
CA ASN A 79 -8.52 -17.04 -7.07
C ASN A 79 -8.74 -17.24 -5.56
N HIS A 80 -8.46 -18.44 -5.06
CA HIS A 80 -8.61 -18.79 -3.64
C HIS A 80 -7.26 -18.70 -2.89
N TYR A 81 -6.36 -17.82 -3.28
CA TYR A 81 -5.09 -17.67 -2.58
C TYR A 81 -5.32 -17.20 -1.14
N ILE A 82 -4.73 -17.95 -0.20
CA ILE A 82 -4.73 -17.65 1.22
C ILE A 82 -3.32 -17.20 1.61
N ASN A 83 -3.18 -15.98 2.12
CA ASN A 83 -1.89 -15.47 2.55
C ASN A 83 -1.42 -16.20 3.83
N SER A 84 -0.35 -16.98 3.72
CA SER A 84 0.24 -17.74 4.82
C SER A 84 1.76 -17.55 4.80
N PRO A 85 2.26 -16.34 5.14
CA PRO A 85 3.68 -16.06 5.11
C PRO A 85 4.42 -16.86 6.17
N ILE A 86 5.70 -17.09 5.94
CA ILE A 86 6.62 -17.66 6.91
C ILE A 86 7.71 -16.67 7.26
N ALA A 87 8.36 -16.86 8.41
CA ALA A 87 9.49 -16.08 8.87
C ALA A 87 10.72 -16.95 9.02
N VAL A 88 11.87 -16.42 8.62
CA VAL A 88 13.21 -16.99 8.83
C VAL A 88 13.90 -16.20 9.94
N TYR A 89 14.46 -16.91 10.91
CA TYR A 89 15.38 -16.38 11.92
C TYR A 89 16.53 -17.38 12.10
N GLY A 90 17.72 -17.05 11.67
CA GLY A 90 18.84 -17.99 11.57
C GLY A 90 18.48 -19.19 10.70
N ASP A 91 18.65 -20.37 11.22
CA ASP A 91 18.30 -21.66 10.58
C ASP A 91 16.86 -22.11 10.91
N GLU A 92 16.06 -21.27 11.54
CA GLU A 92 14.72 -21.62 12.01
C GLU A 92 13.64 -21.01 11.10
N LEU A 93 12.59 -21.79 10.84
CA LEU A 93 11.39 -21.36 10.10
C LEU A 93 10.20 -21.29 11.04
N TYR A 94 9.44 -20.21 10.96
CA TYR A 94 8.25 -19.96 11.76
C TYR A 94 7.05 -19.61 10.89
N ASN A 95 5.86 -20.06 11.28
CA ASN A 95 4.64 -19.63 10.64
C ASN A 95 4.20 -18.25 11.13
N LEU A 96 3.60 -17.48 10.23
CA LEU A 96 2.89 -16.24 10.55
C LEU A 96 1.41 -16.37 10.16
N PRO A 97 0.49 -15.69 10.88
CA PRO A 97 0.70 -14.84 12.05
C PRO A 97 1.18 -15.66 13.24
N PHE A 98 1.52 -15.00 14.37
CA PHE A 98 1.93 -15.69 15.60
C PHE A 98 0.79 -16.59 16.10
N ASN A 99 0.90 -17.88 15.86
CA ASN A 99 -0.13 -18.88 16.13
C ASN A 99 0.46 -20.12 16.82
N MET A 100 -0.35 -21.15 17.02
CA MET A 100 0.12 -22.36 17.68
C MET A 100 1.23 -23.10 16.93
N ASN A 101 1.34 -22.98 15.58
CA ASN A 101 2.49 -23.51 14.85
C ASN A 101 3.77 -22.76 15.22
N THR A 102 3.71 -21.42 15.33
CA THR A 102 4.82 -20.59 15.77
C THR A 102 5.24 -20.95 17.20
N PHE A 103 4.29 -21.03 18.13
CA PHE A 103 4.57 -21.30 19.54
C PHE A 103 5.05 -22.73 19.79
N SER A 104 4.48 -23.72 19.07
CA SER A 104 4.94 -25.10 19.14
C SER A 104 6.37 -25.26 18.65
N LYS A 105 6.75 -24.55 17.57
CA LYS A 105 8.12 -24.53 17.06
C LYS A 105 9.07 -23.83 18.02
N LEU A 106 8.65 -22.71 18.60
CA LEU A 106 9.49 -21.87 19.49
C LEU A 106 9.75 -22.52 20.84
N TRP A 107 8.73 -23.16 21.43
CA TRP A 107 8.78 -23.66 22.82
C TRP A 107 8.60 -25.19 22.98
N GLY A 108 8.38 -25.92 21.92
CA GLY A 108 8.15 -27.37 21.99
C GLY A 108 6.82 -27.78 22.63
N ILE A 109 5.85 -26.86 22.73
CA ILE A 109 4.55 -27.04 23.34
C ILE A 109 3.48 -27.52 22.36
N ARG A 110 2.32 -27.96 22.86
CA ARG A 110 1.25 -28.52 22.05
C ARG A 110 -0.12 -27.88 22.28
N THR A 111 -0.32 -27.22 23.41
CA THR A 111 -1.63 -26.72 23.82
C THR A 111 -1.67 -25.20 23.94
N PRO A 112 -2.83 -24.57 23.66
CA PRO A 112 -3.03 -23.14 23.91
C PRO A 112 -2.79 -22.70 25.36
N GLY A 113 -3.08 -23.60 26.32
CA GLY A 113 -2.84 -23.31 27.75
C GLY A 113 -1.36 -23.13 28.07
N GLU A 114 -0.49 -24.01 27.54
CA GLU A 114 0.96 -23.90 27.70
C GLU A 114 1.49 -22.61 27.05
N ALA A 115 1.04 -22.28 25.81
CA ALA A 115 1.45 -21.05 25.12
C ALA A 115 1.07 -19.80 25.91
N LYS A 116 -0.17 -19.72 26.40
CA LYS A 116 -0.64 -18.59 27.23
C LYS A 116 0.18 -18.47 28.52
N ALA A 117 0.46 -19.58 29.19
CA ALA A 117 1.23 -19.57 30.44
C ALA A 117 2.65 -19.03 30.22
N ILE A 118 3.33 -19.41 29.13
CA ILE A 118 4.67 -18.91 28.80
C ILE A 118 4.62 -17.41 28.48
N ILE A 119 3.67 -16.98 27.64
CA ILE A 119 3.52 -15.56 27.30
C ILE A 119 3.26 -14.72 28.56
N GLU A 120 2.32 -15.14 29.41
CA GLU A 120 2.00 -14.41 30.64
C GLU A 120 3.16 -14.38 31.62
N ALA A 121 3.93 -15.45 31.74
CA ALA A 121 5.15 -15.46 32.55
C ALA A 121 6.18 -14.44 32.03
N GLN A 122 6.46 -14.45 30.72
CA GLN A 122 7.41 -13.51 30.14
C GLN A 122 6.93 -12.05 30.22
N LYS A 123 5.64 -11.80 30.10
CA LYS A 123 5.04 -10.46 30.30
C LYS A 123 5.20 -10.01 31.74
N ALA A 124 4.95 -10.88 32.73
CA ALA A 124 5.14 -10.58 34.12
C ALA A 124 6.60 -10.25 34.47
N ASP A 125 7.55 -11.01 33.90
CA ASP A 125 8.99 -10.78 34.03
C ASP A 125 9.44 -9.43 33.47
N CYS A 126 8.77 -8.91 32.43
CA CYS A 126 9.06 -7.60 31.87
C CYS A 126 8.56 -6.43 32.75
N GLY A 127 7.55 -6.64 33.59
CA GLY A 127 7.03 -5.64 34.53
C GLY A 127 6.45 -4.38 33.92
N ILE A 128 6.00 -4.44 32.66
CA ILE A 128 5.50 -3.30 31.87
C ILE A 128 4.01 -3.13 32.14
N ALA A 129 3.63 -2.04 32.85
CA ALA A 129 2.23 -1.71 33.09
C ALA A 129 1.59 -0.90 31.97
N GLU A 130 2.28 0.15 31.50
CA GLU A 130 1.85 1.01 30.40
C GLU A 130 3.00 1.16 29.40
N PRO A 131 2.90 0.55 28.21
CA PRO A 131 3.95 0.62 27.21
C PRO A 131 4.14 2.05 26.66
N SER A 132 5.36 2.56 26.70
CA SER A 132 5.73 3.89 26.23
C SER A 132 6.29 3.90 24.80
N ASN A 133 6.75 2.75 24.30
CA ASN A 133 7.39 2.58 23.00
C ASN A 133 7.04 1.23 22.39
N LEU A 134 7.50 0.99 21.15
CA LEU A 134 7.20 -0.22 20.39
C LEU A 134 7.77 -1.49 21.07
N GLU A 135 8.98 -1.45 21.63
CA GLU A 135 9.56 -2.59 22.35
C GLU A 135 8.67 -3.02 23.50
N GLU A 136 8.32 -2.07 24.38
CA GLU A 136 7.47 -2.34 25.54
C GLU A 136 6.09 -2.84 25.12
N GLN A 137 5.52 -2.28 24.05
CA GLN A 137 4.25 -2.74 23.50
C GLN A 137 4.35 -4.19 23.00
N ALA A 138 5.42 -4.54 22.25
CA ALA A 138 5.62 -5.91 21.77
C ALA A 138 5.79 -6.90 22.93
N LEU A 139 6.67 -6.58 23.88
CA LEU A 139 6.89 -7.41 25.07
C LEU A 139 5.60 -7.66 25.85
N SER A 140 4.75 -6.64 25.96
CA SER A 140 3.44 -6.75 26.64
C SER A 140 2.40 -7.56 25.86
N LEU A 141 2.58 -7.75 24.55
CA LEU A 141 1.65 -8.51 23.71
C LEU A 141 2.08 -9.96 23.55
N VAL A 142 3.34 -10.21 23.21
CA VAL A 142 3.81 -11.53 22.73
C VAL A 142 4.91 -12.16 23.59
N GLY A 143 5.42 -11.45 24.60
CA GLY A 143 6.54 -11.89 25.42
C GLY A 143 7.90 -11.71 24.73
N ARG A 144 8.97 -12.00 25.46
CA ARG A 144 10.36 -11.75 25.05
C ARG A 144 10.79 -12.58 23.84
N ASP A 145 10.52 -13.88 23.86
CA ASP A 145 11.06 -14.79 22.84
C ASP A 145 10.52 -14.47 21.44
N VAL A 146 9.22 -14.21 21.34
CA VAL A 146 8.59 -13.81 20.06
C VAL A 146 9.09 -12.42 19.64
N TYR A 147 9.20 -11.49 20.59
CA TYR A 147 9.72 -10.15 20.29
C TYR A 147 11.14 -10.20 19.72
N GLU A 148 12.07 -10.83 20.41
CA GLU A 148 13.48 -10.85 20.00
C GLU A 148 13.70 -11.56 18.65
N LYS A 149 13.03 -12.70 18.41
CA LYS A 149 13.22 -13.48 17.20
C LYS A 149 12.41 -12.97 16.00
N LEU A 150 11.17 -12.54 16.21
CA LEU A 150 10.22 -12.39 15.11
C LEU A 150 9.72 -10.95 14.90
N VAL A 151 9.95 -10.04 15.85
CA VAL A 151 9.45 -8.66 15.76
C VAL A 151 10.58 -7.66 15.64
N LYS A 152 11.54 -7.70 16.56
CA LYS A 152 12.56 -6.66 16.75
C LYS A 152 13.34 -6.35 15.48
N GLY A 153 14.12 -7.29 14.99
CA GLY A 153 15.02 -7.04 13.85
C GLY A 153 14.27 -6.69 12.56
N TYR A 154 13.09 -7.31 12.34
CA TYR A 154 12.22 -6.97 11.21
C TYR A 154 11.74 -5.52 11.29
N THR A 155 11.24 -5.11 12.46
CA THR A 155 10.71 -3.76 12.68
C THR A 155 11.80 -2.70 12.60
N GLU A 156 12.95 -2.95 13.23
CA GLU A 156 14.09 -2.02 13.18
C GLU A 156 14.62 -1.81 11.75
N LYS A 157 14.65 -2.87 10.92
CA LYS A 157 14.96 -2.73 9.49
C LYS A 157 13.92 -1.88 8.76
N GLN A 158 12.64 -2.24 8.94
CA GLN A 158 11.55 -1.59 8.23
C GLN A 158 11.48 -0.08 8.55
N TRP A 159 11.71 0.28 9.80
CA TRP A 159 11.61 1.68 10.24
C TRP A 159 12.96 2.41 10.25
N GLY A 160 14.09 1.69 10.19
CA GLY A 160 15.43 2.27 10.22
C GLY A 160 15.80 2.88 11.58
N ARG A 161 15.09 2.50 12.66
CA ARG A 161 15.24 3.02 14.02
C ARG A 161 15.12 1.90 15.04
N ASP A 162 15.70 2.08 16.21
CA ASP A 162 15.53 1.14 17.34
C ASP A 162 14.07 1.09 17.80
N CYS A 163 13.60 -0.10 18.19
CA CYS A 163 12.22 -0.28 18.65
C CYS A 163 11.87 0.58 19.88
N LYS A 164 12.86 0.97 20.69
CA LYS A 164 12.68 1.89 21.83
C LYS A 164 12.37 3.32 21.43
N GLU A 165 12.75 3.71 20.21
CA GLU A 165 12.51 5.04 19.65
C GLU A 165 11.22 5.12 18.83
N LEU A 166 10.58 3.99 18.60
CA LEU A 166 9.36 3.91 17.80
C LEU A 166 8.11 3.98 18.68
N PRO A 167 7.05 4.68 18.23
CA PRO A 167 5.80 4.76 18.98
C PRO A 167 5.12 3.40 19.17
N ALA A 168 4.53 3.17 20.33
CA ALA A 168 3.84 1.92 20.66
C ALA A 168 2.69 1.58 19.70
N PHE A 169 2.02 2.58 19.11
CA PHE A 169 0.86 2.37 18.25
C PHE A 169 1.18 1.60 16.97
N ILE A 170 2.45 1.58 16.50
CA ILE A 170 2.87 0.88 15.27
C ILE A 170 2.52 -0.61 15.33
N ILE A 171 2.65 -1.23 16.48
CA ILE A 171 2.33 -2.64 16.72
C ILE A 171 1.18 -2.87 17.69
N LYS A 172 0.30 -1.89 17.83
CA LYS A 172 -0.83 -1.99 18.76
C LYS A 172 -1.68 -3.25 18.59
N ARG A 173 -1.66 -3.86 17.40
CA ARG A 173 -2.43 -5.04 17.04
C ARG A 173 -1.54 -6.10 16.34
N LEU A 174 -0.63 -6.71 17.08
CA LEU A 174 0.02 -7.94 16.58
C LEU A 174 -1.00 -9.08 16.60
N PRO A 175 -1.21 -9.78 15.48
CA PRO A 175 -2.16 -10.89 15.44
C PRO A 175 -1.58 -12.09 16.19
N VAL A 176 -2.03 -12.31 17.43
CA VAL A 176 -1.72 -13.48 18.25
C VAL A 176 -2.92 -14.40 18.25
N ARG A 177 -2.75 -15.65 17.86
CA ARG A 177 -3.82 -16.66 17.78
C ARG A 177 -3.43 -17.94 18.49
N PHE A 178 -4.33 -18.43 19.31
CA PHE A 178 -4.16 -19.72 20.00
C PHE A 178 -4.86 -20.87 19.25
N THR A 179 -4.70 -20.87 17.92
CA THR A 179 -5.18 -21.89 16.98
C THR A 179 -4.04 -22.25 16.03
N TYR A 180 -4.17 -23.37 15.30
CA TYR A 180 -3.20 -23.81 14.27
C TYR A 180 -3.54 -23.23 12.87
N ASP A 181 -4.22 -22.11 12.82
CA ASP A 181 -4.60 -21.45 11.56
C ASP A 181 -3.48 -20.53 11.07
N ASN A 182 -2.94 -20.81 9.88
CA ASN A 182 -1.89 -20.03 9.23
C ASN A 182 -2.43 -18.93 8.30
N ASN A 183 -3.74 -18.78 8.17
CA ASN A 183 -4.28 -17.67 7.39
C ASN A 183 -3.91 -16.33 8.06
N TYR A 184 -3.13 -15.51 7.35
CA TYR A 184 -2.63 -14.25 7.91
C TYR A 184 -3.76 -13.25 8.19
N PHE A 185 -4.73 -13.17 7.30
CA PHE A 185 -5.89 -12.28 7.45
C PHE A 185 -7.02 -12.96 8.19
N THR A 186 -7.87 -12.18 8.87
CA THR A 186 -9.10 -12.65 9.51
C THR A 186 -10.34 -12.45 8.61
N ASP A 187 -10.14 -11.75 7.50
CA ASP A 187 -11.21 -11.40 6.58
C ASP A 187 -11.75 -12.63 5.84
N PRO A 188 -13.07 -12.75 5.68
CA PRO A 188 -13.67 -13.90 5.01
C PRO A 188 -13.43 -13.94 3.50
N TYR A 189 -13.09 -12.80 2.89
CA TYR A 189 -12.84 -12.70 1.46
C TYR A 189 -11.38 -12.33 1.24
N GLN A 190 -10.65 -13.13 0.48
CA GLN A 190 -9.28 -12.84 0.07
C GLN A 190 -8.93 -13.60 -1.21
N GLY A 191 -7.96 -13.11 -1.94
CA GLY A 191 -7.48 -13.73 -3.17
C GLY A 191 -6.59 -12.81 -4.00
N ILE A 192 -6.14 -13.34 -5.12
CA ILE A 192 -5.38 -12.62 -6.15
C ILE A 192 -6.23 -12.60 -7.42
N PRO A 193 -6.35 -11.46 -8.13
CA PRO A 193 -7.04 -11.42 -9.39
C PRO A 193 -6.28 -12.23 -10.45
N LYS A 194 -6.97 -13.17 -11.11
CA LYS A 194 -6.39 -13.96 -12.19
C LYS A 194 -5.96 -13.08 -13.35
N GLY A 195 -4.72 -13.25 -13.80
CA GLY A 195 -4.12 -12.40 -14.83
C GLY A 195 -3.60 -11.06 -14.30
N GLY A 196 -3.48 -10.92 -12.98
CA GLY A 196 -2.86 -9.78 -12.31
C GLY A 196 -3.78 -8.58 -12.08
N TYR A 197 -3.30 -7.66 -11.27
CA TYR A 197 -4.06 -6.45 -10.91
C TYR A 197 -4.14 -5.44 -12.07
N THR A 198 -3.14 -5.40 -12.95
CA THR A 198 -3.14 -4.47 -14.08
C THR A 198 -4.35 -4.68 -14.98
N ALA A 199 -4.68 -5.93 -15.30
CA ALA A 199 -5.86 -6.27 -16.08
C ALA A 199 -7.18 -5.82 -15.41
N MET A 200 -7.26 -5.85 -14.08
CA MET A 200 -8.39 -5.32 -13.33
C MET A 200 -8.50 -3.79 -13.48
N VAL A 201 -7.35 -3.09 -13.38
CA VAL A 201 -7.31 -1.62 -13.52
C VAL A 201 -7.60 -1.19 -14.97
N GLU A 202 -7.16 -1.95 -15.97
CA GLU A 202 -7.51 -1.73 -17.38
C GLU A 202 -9.03 -1.72 -17.58
N LYS A 203 -9.75 -2.65 -16.96
CA LYS A 203 -11.22 -2.69 -17.02
C LYS A 203 -11.88 -1.51 -16.29
N LEU A 204 -11.32 -1.08 -15.15
CA LEU A 204 -11.79 0.12 -14.45
C LEU A 204 -11.63 1.37 -15.33
N LEU A 205 -10.55 1.48 -16.08
CA LEU A 205 -10.25 2.63 -16.93
C LEU A 205 -10.76 2.48 -18.37
N GLU A 206 -11.46 1.41 -18.68
CA GLU A 206 -11.95 1.16 -20.06
C GLU A 206 -12.75 2.35 -20.61
N GLY A 207 -12.31 2.85 -21.78
CA GLY A 207 -12.93 3.98 -22.48
C GLY A 207 -12.78 5.34 -21.75
N ILE A 208 -11.83 5.46 -20.82
CA ILE A 208 -11.38 6.71 -20.21
C ILE A 208 -10.01 7.03 -20.79
N PRO A 209 -9.77 8.23 -21.35
CA PRO A 209 -8.46 8.60 -21.86
C PRO A 209 -7.44 8.69 -20.73
N VAL A 210 -6.26 8.09 -20.95
CA VAL A 210 -5.16 8.06 -19.98
C VAL A 210 -3.88 8.54 -20.68
N ARG A 211 -3.12 9.44 -20.03
CA ARG A 211 -1.78 9.84 -20.43
C ARG A 211 -0.78 9.47 -19.35
N LEU A 212 0.16 8.62 -19.69
CA LEU A 212 1.20 8.11 -18.81
C LEU A 212 2.53 8.87 -18.99
N GLY A 213 3.47 8.66 -18.06
CA GLY A 213 4.80 9.26 -18.10
C GLY A 213 4.80 10.78 -17.96
N VAL A 214 3.80 11.35 -17.27
CA VAL A 214 3.70 12.79 -17.10
C VAL A 214 3.26 13.16 -15.68
N THR A 215 4.02 14.02 -15.03
CA THR A 215 3.63 14.62 -13.76
C THR A 215 2.50 15.63 -13.96
N TYR A 216 1.79 15.97 -12.88
CA TYR A 216 0.72 16.97 -12.94
C TYR A 216 1.24 18.32 -13.48
N ARG A 217 2.41 18.75 -13.01
CA ARG A 217 3.03 20.03 -13.43
C ARG A 217 3.43 20.01 -14.92
N GLU A 218 4.13 18.96 -15.36
CA GLU A 218 4.51 18.80 -16.77
C GLU A 218 3.29 18.74 -17.68
N PHE A 219 2.21 18.08 -17.23
CA PHE A 219 0.96 18.05 -17.98
C PHE A 219 0.41 19.47 -18.21
N LEU A 220 0.32 20.26 -17.15
CA LEU A 220 -0.18 21.65 -17.25
C LEU A 220 0.71 22.53 -18.15
N GLU A 221 2.04 22.45 -17.96
CA GLU A 221 3.01 23.22 -18.74
C GLU A 221 3.00 22.82 -20.23
N SER A 222 2.90 21.53 -20.53
CA SER A 222 2.98 21.04 -21.93
C SER A 222 1.68 21.19 -22.70
N THR A 223 0.53 21.22 -22.03
CA THR A 223 -0.78 21.27 -22.68
C THR A 223 -1.46 22.62 -22.62
N GLY A 224 -1.07 23.47 -21.67
CA GLY A 224 -1.80 24.70 -21.35
C GLY A 224 -3.22 24.43 -20.84
N ALA A 225 -3.46 23.25 -20.24
CA ALA A 225 -4.76 22.87 -19.72
C ALA A 225 -5.28 23.87 -18.68
N ASN A 226 -6.55 24.20 -18.77
CA ASN A 226 -7.22 25.06 -17.79
C ASN A 226 -7.81 24.18 -16.69
N VAL A 227 -7.25 24.29 -15.48
CA VAL A 227 -7.67 23.53 -14.30
C VAL A 227 -8.06 24.48 -13.17
N PRO A 228 -8.95 24.06 -12.25
CA PRO A 228 -9.23 24.84 -11.04
C PRO A 228 -8.11 24.76 -10.01
N GLY A 229 -8.23 25.57 -8.95
CA GLY A 229 -7.34 25.57 -7.80
C GLY A 229 -6.08 26.43 -8.00
N ARG A 230 -5.05 26.13 -7.21
CA ARG A 230 -3.77 26.86 -7.16
C ARG A 230 -3.10 27.03 -8.52
N TYR A 231 -3.26 26.09 -9.41
CA TYR A 231 -2.67 26.07 -10.74
C TYR A 231 -3.61 26.60 -11.84
N SER A 232 -4.71 27.26 -11.47
CA SER A 232 -5.59 27.87 -12.45
C SER A 232 -4.86 29.00 -13.21
N VAL A 233 -5.09 29.11 -14.50
CA VAL A 233 -4.44 30.08 -15.39
C VAL A 233 -4.68 31.53 -14.96
N ASN A 234 -5.72 31.79 -14.15
CA ASN A 234 -6.13 33.10 -13.70
C ASN A 234 -5.45 33.61 -12.40
N CYS A 235 -4.60 32.82 -11.75
CA CYS A 235 -4.02 33.23 -10.48
C CYS A 235 -2.87 34.26 -10.58
N SER A 236 -2.35 34.54 -11.76
CA SER A 236 -1.19 35.44 -11.94
C SER A 236 -1.35 36.63 -12.91
N GLY A 237 -2.57 37.01 -13.25
CA GLY A 237 -2.83 38.32 -13.89
C GLY A 237 -2.31 38.51 -15.33
N GLU A 238 -1.59 37.58 -15.91
CA GLU A 238 -1.24 37.63 -17.33
C GLU A 238 -1.69 36.36 -18.05
N PRO A 239 -2.49 36.45 -19.13
CA PRO A 239 -2.82 35.29 -19.95
C PRO A 239 -1.52 34.82 -20.62
N ARG A 240 -0.94 33.70 -20.13
CA ARG A 240 -0.02 32.94 -20.97
C ARG A 240 -0.87 32.45 -22.15
N GLY A 241 -0.52 32.88 -23.36
CA GLY A 241 -1.29 32.66 -24.58
C GLY A 241 -1.46 31.19 -24.97
N CYS A 242 -2.29 30.49 -24.23
CA CYS A 242 -2.68 29.08 -24.43
C CYS A 242 -4.19 29.03 -24.70
N ASP A 243 -4.62 29.61 -25.83
CA ASP A 243 -6.03 29.58 -26.26
C ASP A 243 -6.51 28.18 -26.72
N ASN A 244 -5.74 27.11 -26.49
CA ASN A 244 -6.00 25.79 -27.06
C ASN A 244 -5.92 24.62 -26.07
N GLY A 245 -5.77 24.84 -24.75
CA GLY A 245 -5.68 23.77 -23.75
C GLY A 245 -7.06 23.19 -23.37
N ASP A 246 -7.09 21.91 -23.06
CA ASP A 246 -8.32 21.26 -22.54
C ASP A 246 -8.77 21.91 -21.23
N ILE A 247 -10.09 21.88 -20.99
CA ILE A 247 -10.74 22.51 -19.83
C ILE A 247 -11.23 21.42 -18.89
N PHE A 248 -10.94 21.60 -17.60
CA PHE A 248 -11.37 20.69 -16.55
C PHE A 248 -12.13 21.45 -15.46
N ASP A 249 -13.31 20.94 -15.07
CA ASP A 249 -14.13 21.59 -14.03
C ASP A 249 -13.63 21.29 -12.64
N LYS A 250 -13.11 20.08 -12.42
CA LYS A 250 -12.54 19.60 -11.15
C LYS A 250 -11.27 18.81 -11.36
N VAL A 251 -10.46 18.76 -10.32
CA VAL A 251 -9.24 17.91 -10.25
C VAL A 251 -9.40 16.94 -9.08
N LEU A 252 -9.17 15.64 -9.32
CA LEU A 252 -8.86 14.69 -8.26
C LEU A 252 -7.35 14.50 -8.23
N TYR A 253 -6.70 14.90 -7.15
CA TYR A 253 -5.27 14.75 -6.93
C TYR A 253 -5.00 13.60 -5.95
N THR A 254 -4.29 12.56 -6.39
CA THR A 254 -3.93 11.40 -5.57
C THR A 254 -2.44 11.30 -5.27
N GLY A 255 -1.66 12.31 -5.67
CA GLY A 255 -0.25 12.47 -5.34
C GLY A 255 -0.03 12.94 -3.89
N MET A 256 1.23 13.22 -3.54
CA MET A 256 1.57 13.75 -2.22
C MET A 256 0.97 15.15 -2.04
N VAL A 257 0.26 15.35 -0.94
CA VAL A 257 -0.42 16.62 -0.66
C VAL A 257 0.57 17.77 -0.48
N ASP A 258 1.70 17.54 0.16
CA ASP A 258 2.78 18.52 0.34
C ASP A 258 3.45 18.89 -0.99
N GLU A 259 3.62 17.93 -1.92
CA GLU A 259 4.09 18.20 -3.28
C GLU A 259 3.13 19.10 -4.07
N TYR A 260 1.81 18.91 -3.91
CA TYR A 260 0.82 19.79 -4.52
C TYR A 260 0.99 21.26 -4.07
N PHE A 261 1.34 21.47 -2.81
CA PHE A 261 1.58 22.79 -2.23
C PHE A 261 3.05 23.24 -2.29
N ASP A 262 3.88 22.64 -3.16
CA ASP A 262 5.29 23.00 -3.31
C ASP A 262 6.09 22.92 -2.00
N TYR A 263 5.65 22.08 -1.06
CA TYR A 263 6.24 21.87 0.25
C TYR A 263 6.33 23.18 1.10
N GLU A 264 5.41 24.12 0.89
CA GLU A 264 5.46 25.46 1.53
C GLU A 264 5.38 25.44 3.05
N LEU A 265 4.84 24.37 3.66
CA LEU A 265 4.80 24.17 5.11
C LEU A 265 5.88 23.20 5.61
N GLY A 266 6.69 22.63 4.71
CA GLY A 266 7.69 21.62 4.98
C GLY A 266 7.34 20.26 4.37
N GLU A 267 8.27 19.31 4.41
CA GLU A 267 8.10 17.96 3.85
C GLU A 267 7.41 17.04 4.86
N LEU A 268 6.40 16.32 4.43
CA LEU A 268 5.85 15.18 5.15
C LEU A 268 6.78 13.98 5.04
N ALA A 269 6.95 13.22 6.10
CA ALA A 269 7.83 12.08 6.11
C ALA A 269 7.14 10.81 5.61
N TYR A 270 7.85 10.06 4.78
CA TYR A 270 7.42 8.77 4.23
C TYR A 270 8.48 7.70 4.45
N ARG A 271 8.10 6.45 4.31
CA ARG A 271 9.02 5.34 4.08
C ARG A 271 8.99 4.95 2.63
N SER A 272 10.15 4.56 2.12
CA SER A 272 10.33 4.04 0.78
C SER A 272 10.73 2.56 0.81
N LEU A 273 10.68 1.92 -0.34
CA LEU A 273 11.11 0.54 -0.56
C LEU A 273 11.95 0.48 -1.83
N ARG A 274 12.95 -0.40 -1.82
CA ARG A 274 13.72 -0.77 -3.01
C ARG A 274 13.50 -2.25 -3.29
N PHE A 275 13.29 -2.58 -4.53
CA PHE A 275 13.05 -3.94 -4.99
C PHE A 275 14.20 -4.41 -5.88
N GLU A 276 14.67 -5.63 -5.64
CA GLU A 276 15.62 -6.33 -6.50
C GLU A 276 14.93 -7.59 -7.04
N GLU A 277 14.62 -7.56 -8.31
CA GLU A 277 13.98 -8.67 -9.02
C GLU A 277 15.05 -9.58 -9.62
N GLU A 278 14.83 -10.89 -9.54
CA GLU A 278 15.68 -11.90 -10.11
C GLU A 278 14.84 -12.96 -10.82
N SER A 279 15.12 -13.16 -12.10
CA SER A 279 14.50 -14.21 -12.89
C SER A 279 15.35 -15.49 -12.83
N LEU A 280 14.73 -16.59 -12.45
CA LEU A 280 15.35 -17.90 -12.23
C LEU A 280 14.74 -18.95 -13.18
N PRO A 281 15.14 -18.99 -14.47
CA PRO A 281 14.49 -19.83 -15.48
C PRO A 281 14.71 -21.34 -15.27
N ASP A 282 15.71 -21.72 -14.51
CA ASP A 282 16.02 -23.13 -14.21
C ASP A 282 15.65 -23.55 -12.78
N CYS A 283 15.02 -22.69 -12.01
CA CYS A 283 14.51 -22.97 -10.67
C CYS A 283 12.98 -22.96 -10.66
N ASP A 284 12.36 -24.12 -10.49
CA ASP A 284 10.90 -24.22 -10.54
C ASP A 284 10.21 -23.78 -9.25
N ASN A 285 10.92 -23.79 -8.11
CA ASN A 285 10.40 -23.41 -6.81
C ASN A 285 11.58 -22.97 -5.92
N PHE A 286 11.70 -21.69 -5.65
CA PHE A 286 12.84 -21.13 -4.93
C PHE A 286 12.72 -21.29 -3.41
N GLN A 287 11.55 -20.96 -2.85
CA GLN A 287 11.36 -20.91 -1.40
C GLN A 287 10.08 -21.66 -0.90
N GLY A 288 9.27 -22.19 -1.81
CA GLY A 288 8.09 -22.97 -1.48
C GLY A 288 6.92 -22.19 -0.91
N ASN A 289 6.99 -20.86 -0.92
CA ASN A 289 5.93 -19.98 -0.45
C ASN A 289 5.98 -18.63 -1.17
N ALA A 290 4.85 -17.95 -1.32
CA ALA A 290 4.79 -16.65 -1.97
C ALA A 290 5.58 -15.58 -1.20
N VAL A 291 5.52 -15.59 0.13
CA VAL A 291 6.16 -14.56 0.97
C VAL A 291 6.93 -15.19 2.10
N VAL A 292 8.24 -14.93 2.15
CA VAL A 292 9.13 -15.32 3.24
C VAL A 292 9.75 -14.07 3.84
N ASN A 293 9.48 -13.81 5.12
CA ASN A 293 10.02 -12.69 5.88
C ASN A 293 11.34 -13.08 6.55
N TYR A 294 12.32 -12.22 6.52
CA TYR A 294 13.60 -12.37 7.20
C TYR A 294 13.64 -11.45 8.40
N THR A 295 13.61 -12.00 9.61
CA THR A 295 13.41 -11.21 10.83
C THR A 295 14.68 -10.77 11.51
N GLU A 296 15.84 -11.33 11.16
CA GLU A 296 17.15 -10.89 11.66
C GLU A 296 17.53 -9.51 11.12
N ARG A 297 18.14 -8.70 11.96
CA ARG A 297 18.58 -7.34 11.60
C ARG A 297 19.70 -7.34 10.55
N GLU A 298 20.57 -8.35 10.61
CA GLU A 298 21.75 -8.52 9.74
C GLU A 298 21.40 -8.85 8.30
N VAL A 299 20.22 -9.44 8.05
CA VAL A 299 19.71 -9.69 6.70
C VAL A 299 19.17 -8.38 6.14
N PRO A 300 19.71 -7.84 5.02
CA PRO A 300 19.45 -6.47 4.61
C PRO A 300 18.05 -6.24 4.01
N TYR A 301 17.36 -7.29 3.58
CA TYR A 301 15.99 -7.22 3.07
C TYR A 301 14.99 -7.70 4.13
N THR A 302 13.77 -7.21 4.04
CA THR A 302 12.67 -7.62 4.95
C THR A 302 12.00 -8.90 4.51
N ARG A 303 11.90 -9.12 3.20
CA ARG A 303 11.26 -10.33 2.65
C ARG A 303 11.75 -10.68 1.26
N ILE A 304 11.53 -11.93 0.88
CA ILE A 304 11.57 -12.39 -0.51
C ILE A 304 10.14 -12.75 -0.92
N ILE A 305 9.76 -12.30 -2.10
CA ILE A 305 8.49 -12.61 -2.75
C ILE A 305 8.79 -13.54 -3.91
N GLU A 306 8.19 -14.73 -3.94
CA GLU A 306 8.20 -15.62 -5.10
C GLU A 306 6.83 -15.55 -5.77
N HIS A 307 6.76 -14.79 -6.86
CA HIS A 307 5.49 -14.35 -7.47
C HIS A 307 4.64 -15.48 -8.03
N LYS A 308 5.28 -16.56 -8.48
CA LYS A 308 4.62 -17.72 -9.07
C LYS A 308 3.52 -18.32 -8.18
N HIS A 309 3.74 -18.30 -6.86
CA HIS A 309 2.81 -18.89 -5.91
C HIS A 309 1.48 -18.13 -5.77
N PHE A 310 1.42 -16.85 -6.14
CA PHE A 310 0.17 -16.07 -6.04
C PHE A 310 -0.95 -16.62 -6.92
N GLU A 311 -0.60 -17.15 -8.10
CA GLU A 311 -1.56 -17.74 -9.04
C GLU A 311 -1.38 -19.26 -9.19
N PHE A 312 -0.74 -19.93 -8.21
CA PHE A 312 -0.51 -21.38 -8.22
C PHE A 312 0.21 -21.89 -9.47
N GLY A 313 1.14 -21.07 -10.00
CA GLY A 313 1.84 -21.37 -11.24
C GLY A 313 2.69 -22.64 -11.17
N THR A 314 2.59 -23.49 -12.18
CA THR A 314 3.29 -24.77 -12.30
C THR A 314 4.33 -24.81 -13.44
N GLY A 315 4.47 -23.73 -14.19
CA GLY A 315 5.41 -23.61 -15.31
C GLY A 315 6.87 -23.73 -14.85
N ARG A 316 7.80 -23.93 -15.82
CA ARG A 316 9.23 -23.95 -15.55
C ARG A 316 9.73 -22.53 -15.24
N GLY A 317 10.69 -22.44 -14.32
CA GLY A 317 11.27 -21.19 -13.88
C GLY A 317 10.41 -20.45 -12.84
N THR A 318 11.00 -19.52 -12.16
CA THR A 318 10.33 -18.62 -11.21
C THR A 318 10.94 -17.23 -11.23
N ILE A 319 10.24 -16.26 -10.60
CA ILE A 319 10.72 -14.89 -10.42
C ILE A 319 10.57 -14.55 -8.95
N ILE A 320 11.65 -14.07 -8.37
CA ILE A 320 11.68 -13.59 -6.99
C ILE A 320 11.96 -12.09 -6.94
N THR A 321 11.46 -11.45 -5.89
CA THR A 321 11.80 -10.06 -5.58
C THR A 321 12.24 -9.96 -4.13
N ARG A 322 13.44 -9.39 -3.89
CA ARG A 322 13.91 -9.00 -2.55
C ARG A 322 13.43 -7.59 -2.26
N GLU A 323 12.76 -7.40 -1.14
CA GLU A 323 12.24 -6.11 -0.69
C GLU A 323 13.16 -5.53 0.38
N TYR A 324 13.74 -4.37 0.09
CA TYR A 324 14.63 -3.64 0.99
C TYR A 324 13.91 -2.40 1.53
N PRO A 325 13.92 -2.18 2.84
CA PRO A 325 13.43 -0.93 3.40
C PRO A 325 14.39 0.21 3.05
N ALA A 326 13.86 1.38 2.77
CA ALA A 326 14.62 2.57 2.43
C ALA A 326 14.07 3.81 3.15
N ALA A 327 14.97 4.71 3.53
CA ALA A 327 14.54 6.04 3.92
C ALA A 327 14.09 6.79 2.67
N TRP A 328 12.93 7.44 2.78
CA TRP A 328 12.42 8.28 1.70
C TRP A 328 13.15 9.62 1.67
N LYS A 329 13.40 10.12 0.50
CA LYS A 329 13.83 11.50 0.23
C LYS A 329 13.09 12.00 -1.00
N ARG A 330 13.03 13.31 -1.19
CA ARG A 330 12.37 13.92 -2.35
C ARG A 330 12.86 13.32 -3.67
N GLY A 331 11.91 12.86 -4.49
CA GLY A 331 12.16 12.15 -5.75
C GLY A 331 12.06 10.63 -5.65
N ASP A 332 12.11 10.05 -4.45
CA ASP A 332 11.84 8.63 -4.25
C ASP A 332 10.33 8.36 -4.23
N GLU A 333 9.94 7.11 -4.51
CA GLU A 333 8.53 6.70 -4.38
C GLU A 333 8.12 6.60 -2.91
N PRO A 334 7.06 7.30 -2.48
CA PRO A 334 6.51 7.18 -1.14
C PRO A 334 5.59 5.96 -1.04
N TYR A 335 5.89 5.02 -0.14
CA TYR A 335 5.05 3.84 0.09
C TYR A 335 4.16 3.97 1.32
N TYR A 336 4.70 4.48 2.41
CA TYR A 336 4.00 4.56 3.70
C TYR A 336 4.19 5.94 4.33
N PRO A 337 3.10 6.64 4.71
CA PRO A 337 3.21 7.82 5.55
C PRO A 337 3.70 7.43 6.95
N MET A 338 4.51 8.29 7.57
CA MET A 338 5.06 8.02 8.92
C MET A 338 3.99 8.06 10.01
N ASN A 339 3.00 8.92 9.87
CA ASN A 339 1.86 9.08 10.80
C ASN A 339 2.25 9.22 12.28
N ASP A 340 3.45 9.74 12.59
CA ASP A 340 3.79 10.20 13.93
C ASP A 340 3.13 11.55 14.26
N ASP A 341 3.21 11.99 15.51
CA ASP A 341 2.51 13.18 15.97
C ASP A 341 2.97 14.45 15.25
N GLU A 342 4.26 14.57 14.93
CA GLU A 342 4.83 15.71 14.20
C GLU A 342 4.29 15.79 12.78
N ASN A 343 4.35 14.68 12.05
CA ASN A 343 3.85 14.61 10.68
C ASN A 343 2.32 14.71 10.61
N ASN A 344 1.60 14.17 11.57
CA ASN A 344 0.16 14.32 11.64
C ASN A 344 -0.24 15.79 11.90
N ALA A 345 0.50 16.53 12.74
CA ALA A 345 0.28 17.94 12.98
C ALA A 345 0.59 18.78 11.72
N LEU A 346 1.65 18.44 10.97
CA LEU A 346 1.98 19.08 9.71
C LEU A 346 0.92 18.79 8.63
N PHE A 347 0.48 17.52 8.52
CA PHE A 347 -0.57 17.14 7.59
C PHE A 347 -1.87 17.89 7.86
N GLU A 348 -2.23 18.12 9.12
CA GLU A 348 -3.43 18.89 9.47
C GLU A 348 -3.37 20.34 8.94
N GLN A 349 -2.17 20.94 8.88
CA GLN A 349 -2.01 22.25 8.27
C GLN A 349 -2.19 22.17 6.73
N TYR A 350 -1.64 21.15 6.07
CA TYR A 350 -1.87 20.92 4.64
C TYR A 350 -3.34 20.63 4.35
N ARG A 351 -4.04 19.91 5.22
CA ARG A 351 -5.48 19.67 5.08
C ARG A 351 -6.27 20.98 5.08
N GLN A 352 -5.91 21.92 5.95
CA GLN A 352 -6.53 23.25 5.97
C GLN A 352 -6.27 24.06 4.70
N LEU A 353 -5.11 23.87 4.05
CA LEU A 353 -4.87 24.46 2.73
C LEU A 353 -5.71 23.76 1.66
N ALA A 354 -5.74 22.45 1.68
CA ALA A 354 -6.52 21.64 0.75
C ALA A 354 -8.03 21.95 0.81
N ASP A 355 -8.58 22.18 2.00
CA ASP A 355 -9.99 22.58 2.21
C ASP A 355 -10.34 23.95 1.59
N ARG A 356 -9.34 24.77 1.28
CA ARG A 356 -9.52 26.07 0.61
C ARG A 356 -9.46 25.99 -0.91
N GLU A 357 -8.90 24.90 -1.44
CA GLU A 357 -8.81 24.67 -2.87
C GLU A 357 -10.18 24.37 -3.45
N LYS A 358 -10.70 25.31 -4.25
CA LYS A 358 -12.00 25.14 -4.88
C LYS A 358 -11.89 24.18 -6.05
N ASN A 359 -12.77 23.18 -6.09
CA ASN A 359 -12.85 22.19 -7.17
C ASN A 359 -11.60 21.32 -7.33
N VAL A 360 -10.78 21.21 -6.27
CA VAL A 360 -9.70 20.21 -6.17
C VAL A 360 -10.02 19.26 -5.03
N LEU A 361 -10.05 17.99 -5.34
CA LEU A 361 -10.31 16.89 -4.40
C LEU A 361 -8.98 16.19 -4.12
N PHE A 362 -8.69 15.92 -2.86
CA PHE A 362 -7.51 15.15 -2.45
C PHE A 362 -7.92 13.76 -2.03
N GLY A 363 -7.38 12.73 -2.69
CA GLY A 363 -7.75 11.34 -2.47
C GLY A 363 -6.59 10.38 -2.43
N GLY A 364 -6.84 9.15 -1.96
CA GLY A 364 -5.84 8.10 -1.88
C GLY A 364 -4.84 8.27 -0.74
N ARG A 365 -3.90 7.33 -0.64
CA ARG A 365 -2.92 7.27 0.47
C ARG A 365 -2.10 8.55 0.64
N LEU A 366 -1.63 9.13 -0.46
CA LEU A 366 -0.71 10.26 -0.45
C LEU A 366 -1.45 11.59 -0.32
N GLY A 367 -2.58 11.75 -1.03
CA GLY A 367 -3.39 12.96 -0.95
C GLY A 367 -4.08 13.13 0.41
N GLN A 368 -4.33 12.04 1.13
CA GLN A 368 -4.93 12.03 2.46
C GLN A 368 -3.93 11.69 3.58
N TYR A 369 -2.64 11.52 3.24
CA TYR A 369 -1.57 11.16 4.17
C TYR A 369 -1.97 10.02 5.12
N ARG A 370 -2.57 8.95 4.58
CA ARG A 370 -3.16 7.89 5.38
C ARG A 370 -2.80 6.51 4.82
N TYR A 371 -2.47 5.57 5.73
CA TYR A 371 -2.33 4.18 5.34
C TYR A 371 -3.71 3.55 5.10
N TYR A 372 -3.87 2.96 3.92
CA TYR A 372 -5.07 2.23 3.53
C TYR A 372 -4.70 0.86 2.96
N ASP A 373 -5.41 -0.19 3.37
CA ASP A 373 -5.48 -1.44 2.63
C ASP A 373 -6.34 -1.25 1.37
N MET A 374 -6.20 -2.13 0.38
CA MET A 374 -6.86 -1.97 -0.92
C MET A 374 -8.38 -1.84 -0.81
N ASP A 375 -9.02 -2.58 0.08
CA ASP A 375 -10.47 -2.51 0.31
C ASP A 375 -10.89 -1.13 0.84
N LYS A 376 -10.09 -0.55 1.74
CA LYS A 376 -10.34 0.80 2.28
C LYS A 376 -10.09 1.89 1.25
N VAL A 377 -9.11 1.68 0.34
CA VAL A 377 -8.90 2.58 -0.80
C VAL A 377 -10.14 2.62 -1.69
N ILE A 378 -10.71 1.45 -2.01
CA ILE A 378 -11.93 1.36 -2.82
C ILE A 378 -13.11 2.00 -2.08
N GLY A 379 -13.31 1.67 -0.80
CA GLY A 379 -14.38 2.25 0.00
C GLY A 379 -14.33 3.79 0.02
N ALA A 380 -13.15 4.35 0.28
CA ALA A 380 -12.98 5.81 0.31
C ALA A 380 -13.19 6.46 -1.08
N ALA A 381 -12.81 5.80 -2.17
CA ALA A 381 -13.09 6.29 -3.52
C ALA A 381 -14.61 6.30 -3.81
N LEU A 382 -15.32 5.22 -3.44
CA LEU A 382 -16.79 5.13 -3.62
C LEU A 382 -17.54 6.16 -2.75
N GLU A 383 -17.07 6.42 -1.54
CA GLU A 383 -17.62 7.47 -0.67
C GLU A 383 -17.44 8.86 -1.29
N LEU A 384 -16.25 9.15 -1.84
CA LEU A 384 -16.01 10.42 -2.52
C LEU A 384 -16.89 10.57 -3.76
N VAL A 385 -17.04 9.54 -4.58
CA VAL A 385 -17.97 9.52 -5.72
C VAL A 385 -19.39 9.82 -5.26
N SER A 386 -19.84 9.18 -4.19
CA SER A 386 -21.21 9.40 -3.67
C SER A 386 -21.44 10.84 -3.24
N SER A 387 -20.43 11.49 -2.66
CA SER A 387 -20.53 12.92 -2.28
C SER A 387 -20.50 13.87 -3.48
N GLU A 388 -19.88 13.47 -4.59
CA GLU A 388 -19.77 14.28 -5.80
C GLU A 388 -21.02 14.21 -6.72
N ILE A 389 -21.81 13.14 -6.58
CA ILE A 389 -23.02 12.94 -7.40
C ILE A 389 -24.30 13.36 -6.63
N ALA A 390 -24.21 13.50 -5.29
CA ALA A 390 -25.34 13.94 -4.45
C ALA A 390 -25.69 15.40 -4.71
#